data_e9fbe0001389b5ce7b8870edabd27629
#
_entry.id   e9fbe0001389b5ce7b8870edabd27629
#
_cell.length_a   1.000
_cell.length_b   1.000
_cell.length_c   1.000
_cell.angle_alpha   90.00
_cell.angle_beta   90.00
_cell.angle_gamma   90.00
#
_symmetry.space_group_name_H-M   'P 1'
#
loop_
_entity.id
_entity.type
_entity.pdbx_description
1 polymer ?
#
loop_
_entity_poly.entity_id
_entity_poly.type
_entity_poly.pdbx_seq_one_letter_code
_entity_poly.pdbx_strand_id
1 'polypeptide(L)'
;THLVWSLPGGVSKGITEEERKQILEMAKVNLEFAKFALKLFEDVVLKNQSYVDLILSDAYQTVTNYMGLVDRQNKVNFYDGMIRVVDTEAKEIDRFKPADYLQHVKEHVEPWSYLKFPFLKKIGWKGFVEGPKSGIYRAAPLARLNVADGMATPLAQEAYEKYFDTLGGKPVHSTLAMHWARLVELLYAAERQLELVQDIEITDPKVRIIPNRTPDEGVGVVEAPRGTLYHHYKTDEKGMVTKVNLIVGTTNNNAPICMSIRKAAQGLIKAGTIVTEGLLNRIEMAFRAYDPCLSCATHSLPGQMPLQVSIRDSQGEILKTISRG
;
A
#
# COMPACT_ATOMS: atom_id res chain seq x y z
N THR A 1 4.99 5.93 29.44
CA THR A 1 3.55 6.17 29.30
C THR A 1 3.27 6.51 27.85
N HIS A 2 2.66 5.59 27.11
CA HIS A 2 2.21 5.92 25.74
C HIS A 2 1.02 6.85 25.85
N LEU A 3 1.16 8.04 25.29
CA LEU A 3 0.06 8.97 25.13
C LEU A 3 -0.99 8.37 24.20
N VAL A 4 -2.21 8.23 24.65
CA VAL A 4 -3.32 7.85 23.80
C VAL A 4 -3.71 9.09 22.99
N TRP A 5 -3.32 9.14 21.74
CA TRP A 5 -3.65 10.26 20.84
C TRP A 5 -5.12 10.32 20.51
N SER A 6 -5.70 9.19 20.13
CA SER A 6 -7.10 9.10 19.74
C SER A 6 -7.98 8.79 20.95
N LEU A 7 -9.00 9.60 21.13
CA LEU A 7 -10.04 9.41 22.14
C LEU A 7 -11.41 9.35 21.44
N PRO A 8 -12.41 8.71 22.05
CA PRO A 8 -13.76 8.79 21.51
C PRO A 8 -14.17 10.25 21.29
N GLY A 9 -14.48 10.59 20.04
CA GLY A 9 -14.88 11.93 19.62
C GLY A 9 -13.78 12.89 19.22
N GLY A 10 -12.50 12.47 19.19
CA GLY A 10 -11.40 13.33 18.74
C GLY A 10 -10.02 12.91 19.19
N VAL A 11 -9.20 13.86 19.58
CA VAL A 11 -7.82 13.64 20.01
C VAL A 11 -7.57 14.16 21.43
N SER A 12 -6.53 13.68 22.08
CA SER A 12 -6.22 13.99 23.48
C SER A 12 -5.57 15.35 23.68
N LYS A 13 -4.93 15.90 22.64
CA LYS A 13 -4.19 17.16 22.71
C LYS A 13 -4.30 17.88 21.37
N GLY A 14 -4.54 19.19 21.42
CA GLY A 14 -4.38 20.09 20.29
C GLY A 14 -2.93 20.52 20.07
N ILE A 15 -2.69 21.30 19.05
CA ILE A 15 -1.39 21.88 18.70
C ILE A 15 -1.41 23.35 19.11
N THR A 16 -0.41 23.79 19.87
CA THR A 16 -0.23 25.20 20.23
C THR A 16 0.37 25.98 19.06
N GLU A 17 0.24 27.31 19.07
CA GLU A 17 0.85 28.15 18.04
C GLU A 17 2.38 28.04 18.02
N GLU A 18 3.00 27.78 19.15
CA GLU A 18 4.45 27.57 19.24
C GLU A 18 4.85 26.23 18.61
N GLU A 19 4.11 25.16 18.91
CA GLU A 19 4.30 23.86 18.27
C GLU A 19 4.03 23.94 16.77
N ARG A 20 2.99 24.67 16.32
CA ARG A 20 2.71 24.93 14.90
C ARG A 20 3.90 25.53 14.17
N LYS A 21 4.53 26.57 14.74
CA LYS A 21 5.72 27.20 14.17
C LYS A 21 6.89 26.21 14.05
N GLN A 22 7.11 25.36 15.06
CA GLN A 22 8.15 24.33 14.99
C GLN A 22 7.85 23.30 13.90
N ILE A 23 6.59 22.83 13.82
CA ILE A 23 6.17 21.88 12.76
C ILE A 23 6.29 22.51 11.38
N LEU A 24 5.99 23.81 11.23
CA LEU A 24 6.14 24.53 9.96
C LEU A 24 7.59 24.52 9.46
N GLU A 25 8.56 24.78 10.33
CA GLU A 25 9.98 24.70 9.94
C GLU A 25 10.40 23.28 9.59
N MET A 26 9.94 22.28 10.32
CA MET A 26 10.17 20.86 9.99
C MET A 26 9.52 20.48 8.64
N ALA A 27 8.31 20.97 8.36
CA ALA A 27 7.61 20.70 7.10
C ALA A 27 8.35 21.25 5.89
N LYS A 28 8.96 22.45 6.01
CA LYS A 28 9.81 23.01 4.95
C LYS A 28 11.02 22.11 4.67
N VAL A 29 11.68 21.63 5.71
CA VAL A 29 12.82 20.71 5.57
C VAL A 29 12.38 19.38 4.93
N ASN A 30 11.25 18.84 5.35
CA ASN A 30 10.69 17.62 4.79
C ASN A 30 10.37 17.77 3.30
N LEU A 31 9.84 18.92 2.87
CA LEU A 31 9.57 19.18 1.45
C LEU A 31 10.85 19.21 0.62
N GLU A 32 11.91 19.88 1.10
CA GLU A 32 13.20 19.89 0.40
C GLU A 32 13.82 18.50 0.36
N PHE A 33 13.69 17.70 1.43
CA PHE A 33 14.15 16.32 1.43
C PHE A 33 13.36 15.45 0.42
N ALA A 34 12.05 15.62 0.31
CA ALA A 34 11.24 14.88 -0.66
C ALA A 34 11.63 15.21 -2.12
N LYS A 35 11.90 16.48 -2.43
CA LYS A 35 12.45 16.90 -3.72
C LYS A 35 13.81 16.27 -3.99
N PHE A 36 14.70 16.31 -3.00
CA PHE A 36 16.01 15.66 -3.08
C PHE A 36 15.89 14.15 -3.33
N ALA A 37 14.99 13.46 -2.63
CA ALA A 37 14.80 12.02 -2.81
C ALA A 37 14.33 11.64 -4.22
N LEU A 38 13.41 12.42 -4.81
CA LEU A 38 13.01 12.25 -6.22
C LEU A 38 14.16 12.53 -7.19
N LYS A 39 14.91 13.60 -6.95
CA LYS A 39 16.08 13.93 -7.78
C LYS A 39 17.16 12.85 -7.71
N LEU A 40 17.43 12.31 -6.52
CA LEU A 40 18.36 11.21 -6.33
C LEU A 40 17.91 9.95 -7.09
N PHE A 41 16.61 9.61 -7.03
CA PHE A 41 16.07 8.49 -7.79
C PHE A 41 16.22 8.71 -9.30
N GLU A 42 15.96 9.90 -9.79
CA GLU A 42 16.18 10.26 -11.19
C GLU A 42 17.65 10.08 -11.60
N ASP A 43 18.57 10.62 -10.80
CA ASP A 43 20.00 10.60 -11.12
C ASP A 43 20.60 9.19 -11.05
N VAL A 44 20.18 8.37 -10.10
CA VAL A 44 20.73 7.03 -9.88
C VAL A 44 20.00 5.96 -10.68
N VAL A 45 18.66 6.04 -10.77
CA VAL A 45 17.84 4.98 -11.37
C VAL A 45 17.43 5.32 -12.80
N LEU A 46 16.77 6.47 -13.02
CA LEU A 46 16.20 6.76 -14.34
C LEU A 46 17.24 7.09 -15.39
N LYS A 47 18.40 7.63 -15.01
CA LYS A 47 19.53 7.87 -15.94
C LYS A 47 20.36 6.59 -16.23
N ASN A 48 20.10 5.50 -15.54
CA ASN A 48 20.75 4.23 -15.77
C ASN A 48 19.81 3.29 -16.53
N GLN A 49 20.08 3.10 -17.83
CA GLN A 49 19.22 2.29 -18.70
C GLN A 49 19.02 0.86 -18.17
N SER A 50 20.04 0.25 -17.57
CA SER A 50 19.91 -1.11 -17.03
C SER A 50 18.90 -1.20 -15.87
N TYR A 51 18.74 -0.15 -15.08
CA TYR A 51 17.71 -0.11 -14.05
C TYR A 51 16.32 0.16 -14.64
N VAL A 52 16.22 1.00 -15.65
CA VAL A 52 14.96 1.21 -16.39
C VAL A 52 14.50 -0.09 -17.04
N ASP A 53 15.41 -0.80 -17.72
CA ASP A 53 15.12 -2.10 -18.35
C ASP A 53 14.70 -3.15 -17.32
N LEU A 54 15.31 -3.12 -16.13
CA LEU A 54 14.91 -3.99 -15.01
C LEU A 54 13.49 -3.67 -14.52
N ILE A 55 13.15 -2.40 -14.33
CA ILE A 55 11.81 -1.95 -13.93
C ILE A 55 10.78 -2.41 -14.98
N LEU A 56 11.09 -2.31 -16.25
CA LEU A 56 10.18 -2.63 -17.35
C LEU A 56 10.17 -4.11 -17.72
N SER A 57 11.07 -4.94 -17.14
CA SER A 57 11.19 -6.34 -17.52
C SER A 57 9.94 -7.16 -17.15
N ASP A 58 9.59 -8.12 -18.01
CA ASP A 58 8.43 -9.01 -17.83
C ASP A 58 8.45 -9.78 -16.51
N ALA A 59 9.63 -10.05 -15.96
CA ALA A 59 9.80 -10.75 -14.70
C ALA A 59 9.14 -10.01 -13.52
N TYR A 60 8.95 -8.70 -13.63
CA TYR A 60 8.35 -7.87 -12.58
C TYR A 60 7.02 -7.25 -13.00
N GLN A 61 6.47 -7.62 -14.15
CA GLN A 61 5.11 -7.21 -14.56
C GLN A 61 4.08 -8.14 -13.92
N THR A 62 3.21 -7.61 -13.08
CA THR A 62 2.10 -8.38 -12.48
C THR A 62 0.80 -7.64 -12.77
N VAL A 63 -0.04 -8.24 -13.62
CA VAL A 63 -1.26 -7.60 -14.12
C VAL A 63 -2.43 -7.90 -13.19
N THR A 64 -2.87 -6.91 -12.43
CA THR A 64 -4.00 -7.02 -11.49
C THR A 64 -4.91 -5.81 -11.60
N ASN A 65 -6.10 -5.89 -10.99
CA ASN A 65 -6.89 -4.69 -10.69
C ASN A 65 -6.19 -3.84 -9.62
N TYR A 66 -6.66 -2.62 -9.42
CA TYR A 66 -6.11 -1.67 -8.46
C TYR A 66 -7.20 -1.05 -7.61
N MET A 67 -6.90 -0.79 -6.33
CA MET A 67 -7.80 -0.17 -5.38
C MET A 67 -7.08 0.92 -4.59
N GLY A 68 -7.74 2.04 -4.35
CA GLY A 68 -7.23 3.13 -3.53
C GLY A 68 -8.29 4.20 -3.26
N LEU A 69 -7.99 5.05 -2.30
CA LEU A 69 -8.84 6.16 -1.90
C LEU A 69 -8.62 7.36 -2.83
N VAL A 70 -9.70 7.97 -3.26
CA VAL A 70 -9.68 9.19 -4.08
C VAL A 70 -10.64 10.23 -3.53
N ASP A 71 -10.32 11.52 -3.73
CA ASP A 71 -11.20 12.62 -3.42
C ASP A 71 -12.34 12.80 -4.45
N ARG A 72 -13.10 13.88 -4.31
CA ARG A 72 -14.23 14.19 -5.22
C ARG A 72 -13.80 14.50 -6.66
N GLN A 73 -12.53 14.89 -6.88
CA GLN A 73 -11.92 15.15 -8.18
C GLN A 73 -11.12 13.93 -8.70
N ASN A 74 -11.28 12.77 -8.07
CA ASN A 74 -10.50 11.56 -8.34
C ASN A 74 -8.99 11.71 -8.14
N LYS A 75 -8.54 12.64 -7.34
CA LYS A 75 -7.13 12.77 -6.99
C LYS A 75 -6.79 11.89 -5.79
N VAL A 76 -5.53 11.50 -5.68
CA VAL A 76 -5.05 10.72 -4.53
C VAL A 76 -5.40 11.44 -3.23
N ASN A 77 -6.01 10.71 -2.30
CA ASN A 77 -6.27 11.17 -0.94
C ASN A 77 -5.90 10.08 0.06
N PHE A 78 -5.29 10.47 1.19
CA PHE A 78 -4.86 9.49 2.20
C PHE A 78 -5.86 9.33 3.35
N TYR A 79 -6.78 10.25 3.47
CA TYR A 79 -7.60 10.36 4.68
C TYR A 79 -9.11 10.15 4.44
N ASP A 80 -9.69 10.82 3.47
CA ASP A 80 -11.13 10.76 3.19
C ASP A 80 -11.42 10.63 1.70
N GLY A 81 -12.67 10.35 1.36
CA GLY A 81 -13.13 10.22 -0.02
C GLY A 81 -13.86 8.91 -0.30
N MET A 82 -13.71 8.41 -1.51
CA MET A 82 -14.32 7.17 -1.98
C MET A 82 -13.24 6.14 -2.32
N ILE A 83 -13.48 4.89 -2.01
CA ILE A 83 -12.66 3.80 -2.56
C ILE A 83 -13.04 3.64 -4.03
N ARG A 84 -12.03 3.81 -4.89
CA ARG A 84 -12.12 3.58 -6.33
C ARG A 84 -11.37 2.32 -6.72
N VAL A 85 -11.98 1.51 -7.57
CA VAL A 85 -11.36 0.30 -8.12
C VAL A 85 -11.32 0.42 -9.63
N VAL A 86 -10.14 0.21 -10.20
CA VAL A 86 -9.96 0.16 -11.65
C VAL A 86 -9.41 -1.20 -12.07
N ASP A 87 -9.74 -1.59 -13.30
CA ASP A 87 -9.26 -2.83 -13.89
C ASP A 87 -7.82 -2.69 -14.46
N THR A 88 -7.39 -3.70 -15.18
CA THR A 88 -6.07 -3.79 -15.81
C THR A 88 -5.86 -2.82 -16.98
N GLU A 89 -6.88 -2.06 -17.37
CA GLU A 89 -6.84 -1.03 -18.41
C GLU A 89 -7.12 0.37 -17.82
N ALA A 90 -7.02 0.52 -16.50
CA ALA A 90 -7.36 1.72 -15.73
C ALA A 90 -8.83 2.16 -15.84
N LYS A 91 -9.74 1.27 -16.28
CA LYS A 91 -11.16 1.53 -16.37
C LYS A 91 -11.83 1.29 -15.01
N GLU A 92 -12.64 2.23 -14.57
CA GLU A 92 -13.37 2.08 -13.31
C GLU A 92 -14.37 0.93 -13.38
N ILE A 93 -14.27 0.01 -12.42
CA ILE A 93 -15.15 -1.17 -12.32
C ILE A 93 -15.96 -1.18 -11.04
N ASP A 94 -15.55 -0.43 -10.02
CA ASP A 94 -16.29 -0.30 -8.77
C ASP A 94 -15.94 1.01 -8.05
N ARG A 95 -16.90 1.52 -7.24
CA ARG A 95 -16.72 2.70 -6.39
C ARG A 95 -17.63 2.59 -5.19
N PHE A 96 -17.11 2.80 -3.98
CA PHE A 96 -17.91 2.65 -2.76
C PHE A 96 -17.42 3.55 -1.63
N LYS A 97 -18.32 3.80 -0.67
CA LYS A 97 -17.95 4.47 0.57
C LYS A 97 -17.09 3.54 1.42
N PRO A 98 -16.05 4.04 2.08
CA PRO A 98 -15.18 3.22 2.92
C PRO A 98 -15.94 2.33 3.93
N ALA A 99 -17.01 2.82 4.53
CA ALA A 99 -17.83 2.07 5.49
C ALA A 99 -18.54 0.85 4.88
N ASP A 100 -18.78 0.85 3.57
CA ASP A 100 -19.52 -0.22 2.86
C ASP A 100 -18.59 -1.36 2.39
N TYR A 101 -17.31 -1.35 2.76
CA TYR A 101 -16.28 -2.24 2.23
C TYR A 101 -16.65 -3.74 2.25
N LEU A 102 -17.40 -4.20 3.25
CA LEU A 102 -17.85 -5.60 3.34
C LEU A 102 -18.80 -6.02 2.20
N GLN A 103 -19.42 -5.06 1.50
CA GLN A 103 -20.24 -5.35 0.32
C GLN A 103 -19.37 -5.57 -0.91
N HIS A 104 -18.15 -5.04 -0.95
CA HIS A 104 -17.24 -4.99 -2.10
C HIS A 104 -16.04 -5.89 -1.97
N VAL A 105 -15.50 -6.06 -0.75
CA VAL A 105 -14.31 -6.85 -0.46
C VAL A 105 -14.66 -8.08 0.39
N LYS A 106 -14.05 -9.21 0.08
CA LYS A 106 -14.11 -10.45 0.85
C LYS A 106 -12.71 -11.02 0.98
N GLU A 107 -12.47 -11.81 2.02
CA GLU A 107 -11.20 -12.47 2.28
C GLU A 107 -11.32 -13.97 1.97
N HIS A 108 -10.32 -14.51 1.26
CA HIS A 108 -10.13 -15.92 1.01
C HIS A 108 -9.02 -16.45 1.90
N VAL A 109 -9.07 -17.73 2.27
CA VAL A 109 -8.05 -18.45 3.03
C VAL A 109 -7.57 -19.67 2.25
N GLU A 110 -6.29 -19.98 2.37
CA GLU A 110 -5.65 -21.15 1.77
C GLU A 110 -5.12 -22.10 2.86
N PRO A 111 -5.24 -23.41 2.70
CA PRO A 111 -4.85 -24.37 3.77
C PRO A 111 -3.34 -24.39 4.05
N TRP A 112 -2.52 -23.89 3.11
CA TRP A 112 -1.06 -23.86 3.23
C TRP A 112 -0.53 -22.58 3.88
N SER A 113 -1.41 -21.63 4.21
CA SER A 113 -1.03 -20.31 4.74
C SER A 113 -2.02 -19.82 5.79
N TYR A 114 -1.52 -19.14 6.80
CA TYR A 114 -2.35 -18.40 7.77
C TYR A 114 -2.70 -16.98 7.27
N LEU A 115 -2.22 -16.59 6.09
CA LEU A 115 -2.56 -15.31 5.48
C LEU A 115 -4.00 -15.32 4.98
N LYS A 116 -4.64 -14.17 5.05
CA LYS A 116 -5.89 -13.91 4.34
C LYS A 116 -5.60 -13.19 3.02
N PHE A 117 -6.41 -13.46 2.02
CA PHE A 117 -6.27 -12.94 0.66
C PHE A 117 -7.52 -12.14 0.29
N PRO A 118 -7.52 -10.82 0.49
CA PRO A 118 -8.64 -9.97 0.08
C PRO A 118 -8.84 -9.99 -1.43
N PHE A 119 -10.11 -9.98 -1.85
CA PHE A 119 -10.51 -9.96 -3.25
C PHE A 119 -11.82 -9.22 -3.46
N LEU A 120 -12.08 -8.75 -4.69
CA LEU A 120 -13.29 -8.06 -5.11
C LEU A 120 -14.45 -9.05 -5.20
N LYS A 121 -15.48 -8.88 -4.37
CA LYS A 121 -16.66 -9.76 -4.32
C LYS A 121 -17.39 -9.84 -5.65
N LYS A 122 -17.50 -8.73 -6.36
CA LYS A 122 -18.18 -8.61 -7.66
C LYS A 122 -17.60 -9.57 -8.70
N ILE A 123 -16.29 -9.84 -8.66
CA ILE A 123 -15.60 -10.74 -9.59
C ILE A 123 -15.46 -12.14 -8.98
N GLY A 124 -15.25 -12.24 -7.67
CA GLY A 124 -15.04 -13.48 -6.94
C GLY A 124 -13.59 -13.97 -6.96
N TRP A 125 -13.28 -14.91 -6.07
CA TRP A 125 -11.98 -15.58 -6.02
C TRP A 125 -11.83 -16.58 -7.16
N LYS A 126 -10.77 -16.45 -7.96
CA LYS A 126 -10.44 -17.32 -9.11
C LYS A 126 -9.08 -18.00 -8.96
N GLY A 127 -8.52 -18.01 -7.73
CA GLY A 127 -7.14 -18.40 -7.50
C GLY A 127 -6.16 -17.26 -7.79
N PHE A 128 -4.87 -17.57 -7.73
CA PHE A 128 -3.78 -16.60 -7.98
C PHE A 128 -3.57 -16.41 -9.49
N VAL A 129 -4.50 -15.75 -10.15
CA VAL A 129 -4.50 -15.50 -11.59
C VAL A 129 -4.43 -14.01 -11.90
N GLU A 130 -3.78 -13.66 -13.01
CA GLU A 130 -3.65 -12.29 -13.51
C GLU A 130 -4.85 -11.89 -14.39
N GLY A 131 -4.99 -10.61 -14.65
CA GLY A 131 -5.90 -10.05 -15.62
C GLY A 131 -7.25 -9.58 -15.06
N PRO A 132 -8.10 -8.98 -15.92
CA PRO A 132 -9.32 -8.27 -15.51
C PRO A 132 -10.42 -9.19 -14.95
N LYS A 133 -10.35 -10.49 -15.25
CA LYS A 133 -11.30 -11.50 -14.72
C LYS A 133 -10.92 -12.02 -13.34
N SER A 134 -9.79 -11.60 -12.79
CA SER A 134 -9.36 -11.93 -11.44
C SER A 134 -10.01 -10.99 -10.42
N GLY A 135 -10.47 -11.52 -9.29
CA GLY A 135 -10.90 -10.69 -8.15
C GLY A 135 -9.74 -10.09 -7.36
N ILE A 136 -8.50 -10.47 -7.66
CA ILE A 136 -7.31 -9.96 -7.00
C ILE A 136 -7.07 -8.51 -7.43
N TYR A 137 -6.72 -7.67 -6.46
CA TYR A 137 -6.34 -6.28 -6.66
C TYR A 137 -5.05 -5.97 -5.92
N ARG A 138 -4.31 -4.96 -6.36
CA ARG A 138 -3.24 -4.33 -5.60
C ARG A 138 -3.76 -3.08 -4.89
N ALA A 139 -3.23 -2.82 -3.72
CA ALA A 139 -3.25 -1.55 -3.02
C ALA A 139 -1.81 -1.01 -2.96
N ALA A 140 -1.51 -0.02 -2.10
CA ALA A 140 -0.20 0.62 -1.98
C ALA A 140 0.10 1.70 -3.05
N PRO A 141 1.28 2.34 -3.06
CA PRO A 141 1.56 3.50 -3.89
C PRO A 141 1.24 3.34 -5.37
N LEU A 142 1.67 2.23 -5.97
CA LEU A 142 1.39 1.94 -7.38
C LEU A 142 -0.11 1.94 -7.69
N ALA A 143 -0.90 1.34 -6.80
CA ALA A 143 -2.34 1.24 -6.99
C ALA A 143 -3.02 2.60 -6.84
N ARG A 144 -2.62 3.40 -5.84
CA ARG A 144 -3.17 4.74 -5.63
C ARG A 144 -2.92 5.65 -6.83
N LEU A 145 -1.71 5.61 -7.43
CA LEU A 145 -1.47 6.35 -8.65
C LEU A 145 -2.31 5.83 -9.82
N ASN A 146 -2.45 4.52 -9.96
CA ASN A 146 -3.24 3.91 -11.04
C ASN A 146 -4.76 4.21 -10.92
N VAL A 147 -5.32 4.28 -9.71
CA VAL A 147 -6.74 4.56 -9.53
C VAL A 147 -7.08 6.05 -9.60
N ALA A 148 -6.12 6.94 -9.31
CA ALA A 148 -6.36 8.37 -9.29
C ALA A 148 -6.19 9.01 -10.67
N ASP A 149 -6.86 10.13 -10.92
CA ASP A 149 -6.71 10.92 -12.14
C ASP A 149 -5.63 12.02 -11.96
N GLY A 150 -4.94 12.05 -10.84
CA GLY A 150 -3.84 12.96 -10.52
C GLY A 150 -3.58 13.07 -9.02
N MET A 151 -2.66 13.99 -8.67
CA MET A 151 -2.32 14.35 -7.29
C MET A 151 -2.98 15.67 -6.92
N ALA A 152 -3.28 15.86 -5.62
CA ALA A 152 -3.97 17.08 -5.15
C ALA A 152 -3.01 18.27 -4.92
N THR A 153 -1.69 18.07 -5.00
CA THR A 153 -0.68 19.11 -4.79
C THR A 153 0.17 19.31 -6.05
N PRO A 154 0.68 20.53 -6.32
CA PRO A 154 1.28 20.86 -7.62
C PRO A 154 2.55 20.09 -7.95
N LEU A 155 3.52 20.00 -7.04
CA LEU A 155 4.79 19.30 -7.32
C LEU A 155 4.59 17.78 -7.44
N ALA A 156 3.71 17.21 -6.62
CA ALA A 156 3.37 15.79 -6.74
C ALA A 156 2.60 15.53 -8.05
N GLN A 157 1.80 16.47 -8.55
CA GLN A 157 1.13 16.35 -9.85
C GLN A 157 2.16 16.29 -11.00
N GLU A 158 3.16 17.14 -11.00
CA GLU A 158 4.25 17.10 -12.00
C GLU A 158 5.01 15.76 -11.94
N ALA A 159 5.29 15.28 -10.73
CA ALA A 159 5.95 14.00 -10.54
C ALA A 159 5.08 12.80 -10.98
N TYR A 160 3.77 12.88 -10.79
CA TYR A 160 2.78 11.90 -11.25
C TYR A 160 2.73 11.84 -12.79
N GLU A 161 2.68 12.96 -13.47
CA GLU A 161 2.70 13.03 -14.93
C GLU A 161 3.99 12.43 -15.49
N LYS A 162 5.14 12.85 -14.95
CA LYS A 162 6.45 12.30 -15.32
C LYS A 162 6.54 10.79 -15.10
N TYR A 163 5.93 10.27 -14.03
CA TYR A 163 5.90 8.84 -13.74
C TYR A 163 5.21 8.06 -14.86
N PHE A 164 4.02 8.46 -15.28
CA PHE A 164 3.28 7.76 -16.33
C PHE A 164 3.89 7.98 -17.71
N ASP A 165 4.35 9.18 -18.03
CA ASP A 165 5.01 9.47 -19.31
C ASP A 165 6.27 8.63 -19.51
N THR A 166 7.07 8.45 -18.45
CA THR A 166 8.31 7.65 -18.51
C THR A 166 8.04 6.15 -18.59
N LEU A 167 6.97 5.67 -17.95
CA LEU A 167 6.67 4.23 -17.85
C LEU A 167 5.68 3.73 -18.92
N GLY A 168 5.38 4.55 -19.93
CA GLY A 168 4.59 4.15 -21.09
C GLY A 168 3.08 4.30 -20.93
N GLY A 169 2.64 5.07 -19.95
CA GLY A 169 1.23 5.39 -19.72
C GLY A 169 0.57 4.61 -18.60
N LYS A 170 -0.72 4.84 -18.42
CA LYS A 170 -1.54 4.27 -17.36
C LYS A 170 -2.40 3.13 -17.90
N PRO A 171 -2.52 2.00 -17.19
CA PRO A 171 -1.92 1.72 -15.89
C PRO A 171 -0.50 1.16 -15.96
N VAL A 172 0.30 1.41 -14.93
CA VAL A 172 1.61 0.79 -14.74
C VAL A 172 1.45 -0.53 -13.98
N HIS A 173 1.97 -1.63 -14.53
CA HIS A 173 1.88 -2.96 -13.92
C HIS A 173 3.19 -3.41 -13.25
N SER A 174 4.30 -2.72 -13.51
CA SER A 174 5.60 -3.06 -12.95
C SER A 174 5.61 -2.96 -11.44
N THR A 175 5.91 -4.07 -10.78
CA THR A 175 6.05 -4.13 -9.32
C THR A 175 7.19 -3.24 -8.83
N LEU A 176 8.30 -3.15 -9.55
CA LEU A 176 9.46 -2.32 -9.17
C LEU A 176 9.18 -0.82 -9.30
N ALA A 177 8.25 -0.42 -10.18
CA ALA A 177 7.82 0.98 -10.29
C ALA A 177 7.14 1.50 -9.00
N MET A 178 6.78 0.61 -8.09
CA MET A 178 6.23 0.96 -6.77
C MET A 178 7.21 1.80 -5.93
N HIS A 179 8.50 1.62 -6.11
CA HIS A 179 9.51 2.45 -5.43
C HIS A 179 9.41 3.92 -5.86
N TRP A 180 9.27 4.18 -7.16
CA TRP A 180 9.09 5.54 -7.66
C TRP A 180 7.72 6.12 -7.26
N ALA A 181 6.65 5.33 -7.37
CA ALA A 181 5.32 5.75 -6.91
C ALA A 181 5.33 6.20 -5.44
N ARG A 182 6.09 5.51 -4.58
CA ARG A 182 6.27 5.88 -3.16
C ARG A 182 6.97 7.22 -2.98
N LEU A 183 7.91 7.57 -3.86
CA LEU A 183 8.58 8.88 -3.83
C LEU A 183 7.66 10.00 -4.31
N VAL A 184 6.77 9.74 -5.28
CA VAL A 184 5.72 10.68 -5.67
C VAL A 184 4.79 10.96 -4.48
N GLU A 185 4.40 9.92 -3.75
CA GLU A 185 3.57 10.06 -2.54
C GLU A 185 4.31 10.72 -1.37
N LEU A 186 5.62 10.52 -1.24
CA LEU A 186 6.44 11.22 -0.25
C LEU A 186 6.40 12.74 -0.51
N LEU A 187 6.51 13.14 -1.78
CA LEU A 187 6.40 14.56 -2.14
C LEU A 187 5.00 15.09 -1.85
N TYR A 188 3.96 14.35 -2.22
CA TYR A 188 2.57 14.68 -1.90
C TYR A 188 2.35 14.87 -0.39
N ALA A 189 2.84 13.93 0.42
CA ALA A 189 2.71 14.00 1.86
C ALA A 189 3.42 15.21 2.47
N ALA A 190 4.61 15.56 1.94
CA ALA A 190 5.37 16.73 2.38
C ALA A 190 4.69 18.05 2.01
N GLU A 191 4.13 18.15 0.78
CA GLU A 191 3.32 19.32 0.38
C GLU A 191 2.05 19.46 1.24
N ARG A 192 1.33 18.35 1.47
CA ARG A 192 0.14 18.34 2.33
C ARG A 192 0.46 18.70 3.77
N GLN A 193 1.59 18.22 4.31
CA GLN A 193 2.03 18.60 5.66
C GLN A 193 2.27 20.11 5.75
N LEU A 194 2.92 20.70 4.74
CA LEU A 194 3.17 22.13 4.68
C LEU A 194 1.86 22.93 4.57
N GLU A 195 0.95 22.51 3.71
CA GLU A 195 -0.37 23.12 3.55
C GLU A 195 -1.18 23.08 4.86
N LEU A 196 -1.28 21.92 5.49
CA LEU A 196 -2.05 21.73 6.71
C LEU A 196 -1.51 22.53 7.90
N VAL A 197 -0.18 22.63 8.04
CA VAL A 197 0.43 23.39 9.15
C VAL A 197 0.34 24.90 8.94
N GLN A 198 0.13 25.37 7.72
CA GLN A 198 -0.12 26.77 7.41
C GLN A 198 -1.56 27.20 7.76
N ASP A 199 -2.48 26.26 7.81
CA ASP A 199 -3.85 26.52 8.22
C ASP A 199 -3.90 26.84 9.72
N ILE A 200 -4.45 28.00 10.06
CA ILE A 200 -4.56 28.45 11.45
C ILE A 200 -5.53 27.59 12.26
N GLU A 201 -6.49 26.93 11.61
CA GLU A 201 -7.48 26.08 12.29
C GLU A 201 -6.81 24.87 12.98
N ILE A 202 -5.57 24.49 12.62
CA ILE A 202 -4.84 23.40 13.29
C ILE A 202 -4.60 23.69 14.77
N THR A 203 -4.67 24.95 15.19
CA THR A 203 -4.51 25.38 16.60
C THR A 203 -5.83 25.54 17.36
N ASP A 204 -6.96 25.17 16.75
CA ASP A 204 -8.25 25.23 17.45
C ASP A 204 -8.20 24.30 18.68
N PRO A 205 -8.49 24.82 19.90
CA PRO A 205 -8.51 24.02 21.12
C PRO A 205 -9.68 23.02 21.18
N LYS A 206 -10.67 23.15 20.31
CA LYS A 206 -11.83 22.25 20.23
C LYS A 206 -11.50 20.95 19.46
N VAL A 207 -10.57 20.20 20.00
CA VAL A 207 -10.04 18.99 19.34
C VAL A 207 -10.84 17.71 19.64
N ARG A 208 -11.93 17.83 20.42
CA ARG A 208 -12.73 16.68 20.84
C ARG A 208 -14.18 17.05 21.09
N ILE A 209 -15.09 16.22 20.63
CA ILE A 209 -16.51 16.22 21.01
C ILE A 209 -16.74 14.95 21.84
N ILE A 210 -17.16 15.12 23.09
CA ILE A 210 -17.45 13.98 23.96
C ILE A 210 -18.72 13.29 23.45
N PRO A 211 -18.67 12.00 23.08
CA PRO A 211 -19.85 11.28 22.65
C PRO A 211 -20.91 11.21 23.74
N ASN A 212 -22.16 11.37 23.37
CA ASN A 212 -23.30 11.30 24.27
C ASN A 212 -23.94 9.91 24.40
N ARG A 213 -23.40 8.94 23.63
CA ARG A 213 -23.80 7.53 23.68
C ARG A 213 -22.59 6.64 23.41
N THR A 214 -22.64 5.39 23.87
CA THR A 214 -21.66 4.36 23.48
C THR A 214 -21.93 3.95 22.05
N PRO A 215 -20.92 3.95 21.15
CA PRO A 215 -21.10 3.45 19.80
C PRO A 215 -21.27 1.93 19.83
N ASP A 216 -22.06 1.39 18.92
CA ASP A 216 -22.28 -0.06 18.73
C ASP A 216 -21.44 -0.63 17.60
N GLU A 217 -21.16 0.15 16.56
CA GLU A 217 -20.36 -0.22 15.42
C GLU A 217 -19.65 1.00 14.83
N GLY A 218 -18.42 0.81 14.33
CA GLY A 218 -17.65 1.84 13.65
C GLY A 218 -16.68 1.27 12.64
N VAL A 219 -16.60 1.94 11.47
CA VAL A 219 -15.63 1.63 10.41
C VAL A 219 -14.79 2.87 10.14
N GLY A 220 -13.48 2.75 10.33
CA GLY A 220 -12.49 3.76 9.95
C GLY A 220 -11.64 3.24 8.80
N VAL A 221 -11.38 4.09 7.81
CA VAL A 221 -10.55 3.72 6.65
C VAL A 221 -9.63 4.88 6.29
N VAL A 222 -8.35 4.57 6.07
CA VAL A 222 -7.34 5.52 5.59
C VAL A 222 -6.38 4.81 4.64
N GLU A 223 -5.66 5.57 3.83
CA GLU A 223 -4.52 5.05 3.11
C GLU A 223 -3.28 5.03 4.01
N ALA A 224 -2.89 3.83 4.44
CA ALA A 224 -1.60 3.61 5.07
C ALA A 224 -0.50 3.49 3.99
N PRO A 225 0.80 3.65 4.32
CA PRO A 225 1.89 3.57 3.33
C PRO A 225 1.83 2.31 2.45
N ARG A 226 1.38 1.19 3.02
CA ARG A 226 1.37 -0.14 2.39
C ARG A 226 0.05 -0.55 1.76
N GLY A 227 -0.97 0.30 1.83
CA GLY A 227 -2.29 0.05 1.23
C GLY A 227 -3.44 0.55 2.09
N THR A 228 -4.66 0.36 1.60
CA THR A 228 -5.87 0.79 2.28
C THR A 228 -6.07 0.05 3.59
N LEU A 229 -6.14 0.76 4.70
CA LEU A 229 -6.26 0.22 6.04
C LEU A 229 -7.72 0.33 6.50
N TYR A 230 -8.35 -0.80 6.75
CA TYR A 230 -9.71 -0.90 7.28
C TYR A 230 -9.66 -1.31 8.74
N HIS A 231 -10.28 -0.51 9.60
CA HIS A 231 -10.55 -0.81 10.99
C HIS A 231 -12.05 -0.86 11.22
N HIS A 232 -12.56 -2.02 11.58
CA HIS A 232 -13.98 -2.23 11.81
C HIS A 232 -14.18 -2.88 13.17
N TYR A 233 -14.92 -2.21 14.05
CA TYR A 233 -15.17 -2.64 15.41
C TYR A 233 -16.66 -2.68 15.71
N LYS A 234 -17.08 -3.66 16.53
CA LYS A 234 -18.37 -3.67 17.21
C LYS A 234 -18.13 -3.70 18.70
N THR A 235 -18.99 -3.01 19.45
CA THR A 235 -18.89 -2.91 20.89
C THR A 235 -20.23 -3.27 21.55
N ASP A 236 -20.17 -3.64 22.82
CA ASP A 236 -21.36 -3.78 23.67
C ASP A 236 -21.80 -2.42 24.28
N GLU A 237 -22.85 -2.47 25.10
CA GLU A 237 -23.40 -1.29 25.79
C GLU A 237 -22.39 -0.62 26.74
N LYS A 238 -21.35 -1.33 27.18
CA LYS A 238 -20.26 -0.82 28.01
C LYS A 238 -19.09 -0.26 27.20
N GLY A 239 -19.16 -0.33 25.87
CA GLY A 239 -18.07 0.06 24.98
C GLY A 239 -16.94 -0.98 24.86
N MET A 240 -17.15 -2.19 25.35
CA MET A 240 -16.18 -3.28 25.21
C MET A 240 -16.28 -3.87 23.82
N VAL A 241 -15.12 -4.10 23.18
CA VAL A 241 -15.06 -4.64 21.82
C VAL A 241 -15.53 -6.10 21.81
N THR A 242 -16.58 -6.36 21.03
CA THR A 242 -17.16 -7.69 20.84
C THR A 242 -16.77 -8.32 19.53
N LYS A 243 -16.43 -7.52 18.51
CA LYS A 243 -15.98 -7.99 17.20
C LYS A 243 -14.98 -7.02 16.58
N VAL A 244 -13.95 -7.58 15.94
CA VAL A 244 -12.95 -6.83 15.17
C VAL A 244 -12.82 -7.43 13.79
N ASN A 245 -12.74 -6.60 12.76
CA ASN A 245 -12.27 -6.98 11.44
C ASN A 245 -11.27 -5.95 10.95
N LEU A 246 -10.05 -6.39 10.67
CA LEU A 246 -8.94 -5.55 10.22
C LEU A 246 -8.45 -6.06 8.87
N ILE A 247 -8.51 -5.19 7.83
CA ILE A 247 -7.75 -5.42 6.59
C ILE A 247 -6.62 -4.41 6.60
N VAL A 248 -5.45 -4.85 7.03
CA VAL A 248 -4.27 -3.98 7.17
C VAL A 248 -3.66 -3.69 5.81
N GLY A 249 -2.90 -2.60 5.68
CA GLY A 249 -2.32 -2.19 4.41
C GLY A 249 -1.66 -3.32 3.63
N THR A 250 -0.74 -4.07 4.24
CA THR A 250 -0.05 -5.21 3.60
C THR A 250 -0.99 -6.37 3.28
N THR A 251 -2.03 -6.63 4.09
CA THR A 251 -2.99 -7.71 3.86
C THR A 251 -3.67 -7.61 2.49
N ASN A 252 -3.97 -6.40 2.03
CA ASN A 252 -4.53 -6.17 0.69
C ASN A 252 -3.63 -6.75 -0.43
N ASN A 253 -2.33 -6.79 -0.19
CA ASN A 253 -1.33 -7.19 -1.18
C ASN A 253 -0.86 -8.64 -1.03
N ASN A 254 -1.39 -9.44 -0.10
CA ASN A 254 -0.92 -10.80 0.12
C ASN A 254 -0.98 -11.66 -1.17
N ALA A 255 -2.11 -11.62 -1.90
CA ALA A 255 -2.21 -12.34 -3.17
C ALA A 255 -1.30 -11.76 -4.27
N PRO A 256 -1.28 -10.45 -4.54
CA PRO A 256 -0.34 -9.84 -5.45
C PRO A 256 1.13 -10.11 -5.13
N ILE A 257 1.52 -10.14 -3.86
CA ILE A 257 2.89 -10.49 -3.44
C ILE A 257 3.24 -11.91 -3.86
N CYS A 258 2.39 -12.90 -3.56
CA CYS A 258 2.58 -14.28 -3.98
C CYS A 258 2.72 -14.40 -5.52
N MET A 259 1.87 -13.68 -6.25
CA MET A 259 1.90 -13.65 -7.72
C MET A 259 3.18 -13.03 -8.25
N SER A 260 3.62 -11.90 -7.67
CA SER A 260 4.85 -11.20 -8.08
C SER A 260 6.10 -12.03 -7.81
N ILE A 261 6.17 -12.73 -6.67
CA ILE A 261 7.26 -13.66 -6.36
C ILE A 261 7.27 -14.79 -7.38
N ARG A 262 6.12 -15.41 -7.66
CA ARG A 262 6.00 -16.47 -8.66
C ARG A 262 6.43 -15.99 -10.04
N LYS A 263 5.98 -14.82 -10.47
CA LYS A 263 6.30 -14.21 -11.75
C LYS A 263 7.81 -13.97 -11.88
N ALA A 264 8.43 -13.37 -10.87
CA ALA A 264 9.86 -13.13 -10.83
C ALA A 264 10.65 -14.45 -10.87
N ALA A 265 10.25 -15.46 -10.08
CA ALA A 265 10.89 -16.77 -10.10
C ALA A 265 10.80 -17.44 -11.49
N GLN A 266 9.63 -17.46 -12.11
CA GLN A 266 9.42 -18.00 -13.46
C GLN A 266 10.19 -17.23 -14.54
N GLY A 267 10.33 -15.92 -14.38
CA GLY A 267 11.10 -15.07 -15.29
C GLY A 267 12.63 -15.29 -15.20
N LEU A 268 13.12 -15.53 -13.98
CA LEU A 268 14.55 -15.57 -13.66
C LEU A 268 15.14 -16.99 -13.58
N ILE A 269 14.33 -18.00 -13.22
CA ILE A 269 14.76 -19.41 -13.16
C ILE A 269 14.35 -20.10 -14.44
N LYS A 270 15.34 -20.54 -15.24
CA LYS A 270 15.16 -21.31 -16.47
C LYS A 270 15.79 -22.70 -16.31
N ALA A 271 15.50 -23.61 -17.23
CA ALA A 271 16.13 -24.93 -17.24
C ALA A 271 17.67 -24.79 -17.21
N GLY A 272 18.33 -25.50 -16.30
CA GLY A 272 19.78 -25.42 -16.10
C GLY A 272 20.26 -24.21 -15.26
N THR A 273 19.37 -23.35 -14.77
CA THR A 273 19.77 -22.22 -13.91
C THR A 273 20.27 -22.73 -12.55
N ILE A 274 21.49 -22.35 -12.18
CA ILE A 274 21.99 -22.58 -10.82
C ILE A 274 21.37 -21.55 -9.87
N VAL A 275 20.61 -22.02 -8.88
CA VAL A 275 19.98 -21.14 -7.88
C VAL A 275 21.03 -20.71 -6.87
N THR A 276 21.37 -19.43 -6.91
CA THR A 276 22.32 -18.75 -6.02
C THR A 276 21.58 -17.77 -5.10
N GLU A 277 22.25 -17.28 -4.05
CA GLU A 277 21.71 -16.20 -3.21
C GLU A 277 21.43 -14.92 -4.01
N GLY A 278 22.30 -14.58 -4.98
CA GLY A 278 22.09 -13.44 -5.86
C GLY A 278 20.80 -13.55 -6.69
N LEU A 279 20.50 -14.76 -7.18
CA LEU A 279 19.25 -15.01 -7.88
C LEU A 279 18.02 -14.89 -6.95
N LEU A 280 18.11 -15.43 -5.74
CA LEU A 280 17.05 -15.30 -4.74
C LEU A 280 16.84 -13.84 -4.35
N ASN A 281 17.91 -13.04 -4.18
CA ASN A 281 17.80 -11.62 -3.93
C ASN A 281 17.04 -10.88 -5.06
N ARG A 282 17.25 -11.27 -6.32
CA ARG A 282 16.49 -10.70 -7.45
C ARG A 282 15.00 -11.07 -7.39
N ILE A 283 14.65 -12.27 -6.96
CA ILE A 283 13.26 -12.68 -6.74
C ILE A 283 12.66 -11.89 -5.56
N GLU A 284 13.42 -11.71 -4.48
CA GLU A 284 13.02 -10.90 -3.34
C GLU A 284 12.76 -9.42 -3.68
N MET A 285 13.36 -8.87 -4.74
CA MET A 285 13.06 -7.49 -5.18
C MET A 285 11.56 -7.32 -5.48
N ALA A 286 10.91 -8.33 -6.07
CA ALA A 286 9.47 -8.29 -6.32
C ALA A 286 8.65 -8.21 -5.03
N PHE A 287 9.12 -8.84 -3.96
CA PHE A 287 8.48 -8.80 -2.65
C PHE A 287 8.78 -7.48 -1.92
N ARG A 288 10.05 -7.05 -1.89
CA ARG A 288 10.47 -5.84 -1.18
C ARG A 288 9.85 -4.57 -1.73
N ALA A 289 9.48 -4.54 -3.02
CA ALA A 289 8.82 -3.39 -3.63
C ALA A 289 7.49 -3.03 -2.95
N TYR A 290 6.79 -3.99 -2.38
CA TYR A 290 5.56 -3.77 -1.60
C TYR A 290 5.81 -3.14 -0.21
N ASP A 291 7.07 -3.05 0.25
CA ASP A 291 7.41 -2.64 1.62
C ASP A 291 6.60 -3.43 2.67
N PRO A 292 6.58 -4.78 2.59
CA PRO A 292 5.63 -5.56 3.35
C PRO A 292 5.96 -5.58 4.83
N CYS A 293 4.93 -5.38 5.67
CA CYS A 293 4.99 -5.63 7.11
C CYS A 293 4.26 -6.93 7.40
N LEU A 294 4.99 -8.05 7.46
CA LEU A 294 4.36 -9.36 7.63
C LEU A 294 3.75 -9.52 9.03
N SER A 295 4.40 -9.01 10.06
CA SER A 295 3.84 -9.00 11.41
C SER A 295 2.54 -8.20 11.51
N CYS A 296 2.42 -7.08 10.78
CA CYS A 296 1.16 -6.33 10.71
C CYS A 296 0.06 -7.12 9.98
N ALA A 297 0.40 -7.81 8.89
CA ALA A 297 -0.55 -8.55 8.07
C ALA A 297 -0.98 -9.88 8.70
N THR A 298 -0.16 -10.44 9.57
CA THR A 298 -0.36 -11.76 10.18
C THR A 298 -0.63 -11.69 11.67
N HIS A 299 -0.43 -10.51 12.28
CA HIS A 299 -0.47 -10.28 13.72
C HIS A 299 0.53 -11.15 14.51
N SER A 300 1.65 -11.57 13.86
CA SER A 300 2.73 -12.34 14.46
C SER A 300 3.80 -11.43 15.07
N LEU A 301 4.48 -11.91 16.11
CA LEU A 301 5.59 -11.17 16.70
C LEU A 301 6.86 -11.27 15.83
N PRO A 302 7.71 -10.23 15.82
CA PRO A 302 9.01 -10.30 15.15
C PRO A 302 9.85 -11.48 15.62
N GLY A 303 10.55 -12.15 14.70
CA GLY A 303 11.41 -13.30 14.98
C GLY A 303 10.70 -14.67 15.00
N GLN A 304 9.37 -14.71 14.90
CA GLN A 304 8.60 -15.95 14.83
C GLN A 304 8.44 -16.54 13.42
N MET A 305 9.05 -15.90 12.42
CA MET A 305 8.92 -16.28 11.00
C MET A 305 10.31 -16.35 10.34
N PRO A 306 11.08 -17.43 10.58
CA PRO A 306 12.35 -17.61 9.89
C PRO A 306 12.12 -17.83 8.39
N LEU A 307 12.99 -17.26 7.56
CA LEU A 307 12.95 -17.51 6.12
C LEU A 307 13.65 -18.84 5.84
N GLN A 308 12.91 -19.78 5.27
CA GLN A 308 13.47 -21.04 4.75
C GLN A 308 13.02 -21.22 3.30
N VAL A 309 13.99 -21.44 2.40
CA VAL A 309 13.74 -21.72 0.98
C VAL A 309 14.20 -23.16 0.70
N SER A 310 13.26 -24.02 0.36
CA SER A 310 13.54 -25.37 -0.10
C SER A 310 13.41 -25.45 -1.61
N ILE A 311 14.50 -25.83 -2.29
CA ILE A 311 14.54 -26.06 -3.74
C ILE A 311 14.27 -27.55 -3.95
N ARG A 312 13.23 -27.84 -4.74
CA ARG A 312 12.80 -29.21 -5.04
C ARG A 312 12.90 -29.49 -6.54
N ASP A 313 13.12 -30.72 -6.91
CA ASP A 313 13.02 -31.20 -8.29
C ASP A 313 11.56 -31.40 -8.72
N SER A 314 11.36 -31.89 -9.95
CA SER A 314 10.02 -32.16 -10.52
C SER A 314 9.28 -33.33 -9.81
N GLN A 315 9.99 -34.15 -9.04
CA GLN A 315 9.42 -35.25 -8.25
C GLN A 315 9.13 -34.85 -6.80
N GLY A 316 9.50 -33.60 -6.42
CA GLY A 316 9.26 -33.04 -5.10
C GLY A 316 10.39 -33.28 -4.09
N GLU A 317 11.50 -33.93 -4.51
CA GLU A 317 12.67 -34.17 -3.66
C GLU A 317 13.44 -32.87 -3.39
N ILE A 318 13.90 -32.69 -2.13
CA ILE A 318 14.65 -31.50 -1.74
C ILE A 318 16.07 -31.56 -2.28
N LEU A 319 16.39 -30.70 -3.24
CA LEU A 319 17.75 -30.56 -3.78
C LEU A 319 18.63 -29.67 -2.90
N LYS A 320 18.05 -28.64 -2.28
CA LYS A 320 18.76 -27.68 -1.43
C LYS A 320 17.82 -26.96 -0.49
N THR A 321 18.27 -26.66 0.72
CA THR A 321 17.60 -25.76 1.67
C THR A 321 18.52 -24.61 2.00
N ILE A 322 17.98 -23.38 1.96
CA ILE A 322 18.65 -22.16 2.33
C ILE A 322 17.84 -21.53 3.47
N SER A 323 18.46 -21.26 4.61
CA SER A 323 17.82 -20.67 5.78
C SER A 323 18.52 -19.37 6.15
N ARG A 324 17.76 -18.36 6.51
CA ARG A 324 18.25 -17.15 7.20
C ARG A 324 17.50 -17.07 8.52
N GLY A 325 18.25 -17.13 9.63
CA GLY A 325 17.78 -16.92 10.97
C GLY A 325 17.92 -15.49 11.43
#